data_ea8fab8403541801b6129d3cb96f5494
#
_entry.id   ea8fab8403541801b6129d3cb96f5494
#
_cell.length_a   1.000
_cell.length_b   1.000
_cell.length_c   1.000
_cell.angle_alpha   90.00
_cell.angle_beta   90.00
_cell.angle_gamma   90.00
#
_symmetry.space_group_name_H-M   'P 1'
#
loop_
_entity.id
_entity.type
_entity.pdbx_description
1 polymer ?
#
loop_
_entity_poly.entity_id
_entity_poly.type
_entity_poly.pdbx_seq_one_letter_code
_entity_poly.pdbx_strand_id
1 'polypeptide(L)'
;MKDFQNFKQYILIFTLLLSVFTVHAHNIDPPCETHVYKPLSPACDLCGCSTSSGSFGFGTLSNANFIGLRYIYQNFESKDGIFNNSPKSEETFNNYQLWAQLPVNNSFYVSLNVPYQDLSRKRVNQNTENLNGIGDASVIGWYKLKFYKKESDSLTYSTEREPSGHSIQFGLGVKLPTGKFEEALANNVNPGFQVGTGSFDGIFSLGYNYGTNKFGVNTLVTYYVKGENKNEYQFGNQFSYATNFFTMFPKQTYNIMPFVGVSGDIYNKIKQYGETLKDTHGNIVNATIGSELATEKFIFGAHYTLPISQNLFGGNVESKNRFSLYVNFAL
;
A
#
# COMPACT_ATOMS: atom_id res chain seq x y z
N MET A 1 15.67 35.53 -10.77
CA MET A 1 16.03 35.83 -9.36
C MET A 1 14.93 35.53 -8.36
N LYS A 2 13.64 35.58 -8.71
CA LYS A 2 12.53 35.22 -7.79
C LYS A 2 12.46 33.71 -7.49
N ASP A 3 12.81 32.86 -8.45
CA ASP A 3 12.73 31.39 -8.25
C ASP A 3 13.78 30.84 -7.27
N PHE A 4 14.92 31.52 -7.15
CA PHE A 4 16.00 31.15 -6.22
C PHE A 4 15.68 31.49 -4.75
N GLN A 5 14.85 32.52 -4.52
CA GLN A 5 14.37 32.87 -3.18
C GLN A 5 13.31 31.88 -2.67
N ASN A 6 12.42 31.44 -3.54
CA ASN A 6 11.41 30.43 -3.21
C ASN A 6 12.06 29.07 -2.87
N PHE A 7 13.10 28.67 -3.62
CA PHE A 7 13.84 27.44 -3.34
C PHE A 7 14.52 27.43 -1.96
N LYS A 8 15.11 28.57 -1.54
CA LYS A 8 15.67 28.70 -0.17
C LYS A 8 14.61 28.62 0.92
N GLN A 9 13.41 29.13 0.70
CA GLN A 9 12.30 29.04 1.64
C GLN A 9 11.81 27.60 1.82
N TYR A 10 11.73 26.81 0.75
CA TYR A 10 11.36 25.39 0.84
C TYR A 10 12.43 24.54 1.52
N ILE A 11 13.70 24.81 1.30
CA ILE A 11 14.80 24.14 2.03
C ILE A 11 14.73 24.49 3.52
N LEU A 12 14.43 25.72 3.88
CA LEU A 12 14.31 26.15 5.29
C LEU A 12 13.12 25.48 5.99
N ILE A 13 11.99 25.31 5.32
CA ILE A 13 10.82 24.61 5.83
C ILE A 13 11.13 23.12 5.97
N PHE A 14 11.85 22.52 5.02
CA PHE A 14 12.25 21.11 5.07
C PHE A 14 13.26 20.83 6.19
N THR A 15 14.22 21.73 6.42
CA THR A 15 15.16 21.59 7.54
C THR A 15 14.50 21.84 8.90
N LEU A 16 13.50 22.73 8.98
CA LEU A 16 12.71 22.95 10.19
C LEU A 16 11.83 21.74 10.55
N LEU A 17 11.30 21.03 9.55
CA LEU A 17 10.57 19.78 9.74
C LEU A 17 11.49 18.63 10.21
N LEU A 18 12.75 18.60 9.78
CA LEU A 18 13.72 17.59 10.23
C LEU A 18 14.22 17.82 11.67
N SER A 19 14.21 19.07 12.17
CA SER A 19 14.71 19.38 13.50
C SER A 19 13.76 19.01 14.65
N VAL A 20 12.52 18.61 14.37
CA VAL A 20 11.53 18.21 15.38
C VAL A 20 11.73 16.76 15.87
N PHE A 21 12.60 15.98 15.22
CA PHE A 21 12.84 14.56 15.57
C PHE A 21 14.11 14.32 16.36
N THR A 22 14.43 15.13 17.38
CA THR A 22 15.40 14.72 18.38
C THR A 22 14.72 13.84 19.42
N VAL A 23 14.65 12.54 19.14
CA VAL A 23 14.21 11.54 20.10
C VAL A 23 15.33 11.33 21.13
N HIS A 24 15.05 11.68 22.37
CA HIS A 24 15.92 11.31 23.50
C HIS A 24 15.71 9.82 23.78
N ALA A 25 16.73 9.02 23.47
CA ALA A 25 16.79 7.64 23.93
C ALA A 25 17.08 7.63 25.44
N HIS A 26 16.10 7.21 26.23
CA HIS A 26 16.29 6.91 27.63
C HIS A 26 16.56 5.41 27.75
N ASN A 27 17.80 5.05 28.07
CA ASN A 27 18.17 3.69 28.45
C ASN A 27 17.56 3.37 29.81
N ILE A 28 16.54 2.53 29.83
CA ILE A 28 16.09 1.84 31.04
C ILE A 28 16.25 0.36 30.72
N ASP A 29 17.27 -0.27 31.34
CA ASP A 29 17.42 -1.71 31.27
C ASP A 29 16.23 -2.36 31.99
N PRO A 30 15.39 -3.16 31.30
CA PRO A 30 14.34 -3.93 31.98
C PRO A 30 14.95 -5.16 32.65
N PRO A 31 14.41 -5.59 33.79
CA PRO A 31 14.86 -6.81 34.45
C PRO A 31 14.61 -8.01 33.52
N CYS A 32 15.57 -8.93 33.52
CA CYS A 32 15.56 -10.14 32.71
C CYS A 32 14.36 -11.03 33.09
N GLU A 33 13.21 -10.87 32.44
CA GLU A 33 12.11 -11.81 32.51
C GLU A 33 12.35 -12.92 31.48
N THR A 34 12.43 -14.14 31.97
CA THR A 34 12.53 -15.34 31.13
C THR A 34 11.22 -15.48 30.35
N HIS A 35 11.19 -14.95 29.14
CA HIS A 35 10.07 -15.18 28.22
C HIS A 35 10.06 -16.63 27.76
N VAL A 36 9.08 -17.38 28.25
CA VAL A 36 8.75 -18.70 27.72
C VAL A 36 8.30 -18.52 26.27
N TYR A 37 9.12 -18.96 25.32
CA TYR A 37 8.80 -18.98 23.90
C TYR A 37 7.53 -19.81 23.68
N LYS A 38 6.39 -19.14 23.46
CA LYS A 38 5.29 -19.77 22.74
C LYS A 38 5.59 -19.62 21.24
N PRO A 39 5.61 -20.70 20.46
CA PRO A 39 5.72 -20.58 19.01
C PRO A 39 4.60 -19.66 18.54
N LEU A 40 4.97 -18.56 17.89
CA LEU A 40 4.01 -17.66 17.26
C LEU A 40 3.20 -18.49 16.27
N SER A 41 1.89 -18.51 16.47
CA SER A 41 0.96 -18.98 15.45
C SER A 41 1.29 -18.23 14.15
N PRO A 42 1.41 -18.92 13.00
CA PRO A 42 1.62 -18.23 11.74
C PRO A 42 0.42 -17.33 11.48
N ALA A 43 0.56 -16.08 11.86
CA ALA A 43 -0.42 -15.07 11.61
C ALA A 43 -0.12 -14.44 10.26
N CYS A 44 -1.15 -13.98 9.62
CA CYS A 44 -1.06 -13.35 8.31
C CYS A 44 -0.35 -11.99 8.37
N ASP A 45 0.97 -11.98 8.49
CA ASP A 45 1.78 -10.76 8.42
C ASP A 45 1.66 -10.03 7.07
N LEU A 46 1.05 -10.69 6.10
CA LEU A 46 0.78 -10.20 4.76
C LEU A 46 -0.49 -9.34 4.65
N CYS A 47 -1.37 -9.42 5.63
CA CYS A 47 -2.76 -9.05 5.42
C CYS A 47 -3.11 -7.64 5.88
N GLY A 48 -2.55 -7.15 6.96
CA GLY A 48 -3.03 -5.93 7.58
C GLY A 48 -2.10 -4.75 7.40
N CYS A 49 -1.06 -4.74 8.17
CA CYS A 49 -0.22 -3.57 8.37
C CYS A 49 0.91 -3.41 7.35
N SER A 50 1.41 -4.51 6.76
CA SER A 50 2.57 -4.43 5.85
C SER A 50 2.22 -4.11 4.40
N THR A 51 0.95 -4.25 3.98
CA THR A 51 0.53 -4.22 2.57
C THR A 51 -0.56 -3.21 2.23
N SER A 52 -0.71 -2.15 3.03
CA SER A 52 -1.78 -1.14 2.81
C SER A 52 -1.80 -0.54 1.40
N SER A 53 -0.72 -0.64 0.67
CA SER A 53 -0.61 -0.17 -0.73
C SER A 53 -0.23 -1.26 -1.73
N GLY A 54 0.50 -2.30 -1.35
CA GLY A 54 0.91 -3.46 -2.15
C GLY A 54 0.80 -3.31 -3.68
N SER A 55 0.32 -4.35 -4.34
CA SER A 55 0.07 -4.38 -5.79
C SER A 55 -1.11 -3.52 -6.27
N PHE A 56 -1.82 -2.76 -5.39
CA PHE A 56 -2.91 -1.86 -5.81
C PHE A 56 -2.46 -0.58 -6.50
N GLY A 57 -1.17 -0.22 -6.37
CA GLY A 57 -0.65 1.01 -6.91
C GLY A 57 -1.03 2.27 -6.08
N PHE A 58 -0.46 3.38 -6.48
CA PHE A 58 -0.57 4.67 -5.80
C PHE A 58 -1.35 5.73 -6.58
N GLY A 59 -2.06 5.37 -7.64
CA GLY A 59 -2.74 6.33 -8.50
C GLY A 59 -3.96 5.75 -9.21
N THR A 60 -4.61 6.58 -10.00
CA THR A 60 -5.72 6.23 -10.89
C THR A 60 -5.21 5.79 -12.26
N LEU A 61 -6.03 5.11 -13.05
CA LEU A 61 -5.69 4.75 -14.43
C LEU A 61 -5.48 5.99 -15.31
N SER A 62 -6.25 7.05 -15.05
CA SER A 62 -6.11 8.34 -15.73
C SER A 62 -4.86 9.11 -15.33
N ASN A 63 -4.17 8.66 -14.26
CA ASN A 63 -2.98 9.33 -13.72
C ASN A 63 -3.20 10.81 -13.37
N ALA A 64 -4.41 11.14 -12.96
CA ALA A 64 -4.84 12.47 -12.55
C ALA A 64 -4.33 12.81 -11.15
N ASN A 65 -4.21 14.10 -10.87
CA ASN A 65 -4.01 14.60 -9.51
C ASN A 65 -5.36 14.60 -8.78
N PHE A 66 -5.36 14.17 -7.52
CA PHE A 66 -6.62 14.02 -6.77
C PHE A 66 -6.40 13.99 -5.26
N ILE A 67 -7.50 14.18 -4.53
CA ILE A 67 -7.66 13.81 -3.13
C ILE A 67 -8.90 12.92 -3.06
N GLY A 68 -8.83 11.79 -2.35
CA GLY A 68 -9.95 10.86 -2.34
C GLY A 68 -9.98 9.90 -1.17
N LEU A 69 -11.04 9.10 -1.18
CA LEU A 69 -11.27 8.02 -0.25
C LEU A 69 -11.30 6.70 -1.01
N ARG A 70 -10.64 5.69 -0.44
CA ARG A 70 -10.63 4.33 -0.98
C ARG A 70 -10.99 3.35 0.14
N TYR A 71 -11.88 2.44 -0.17
CA TYR A 71 -12.22 1.28 0.65
C TYR A 71 -11.66 0.03 0.01
N ILE A 72 -11.02 -0.82 0.80
CA ILE A 72 -10.48 -2.12 0.38
C ILE A 72 -10.97 -3.17 1.38
N TYR A 73 -11.67 -4.15 0.86
CA TYR A 73 -12.04 -5.38 1.56
C TYR A 73 -11.11 -6.50 1.15
N GLN A 74 -10.61 -7.27 2.11
CA GLN A 74 -9.79 -8.46 1.88
C GLN A 74 -10.23 -9.58 2.83
N ASN A 75 -10.22 -10.80 2.33
CA ASN A 75 -10.50 -11.98 3.12
C ASN A 75 -9.36 -12.99 2.95
N PHE A 76 -8.91 -13.55 4.07
CA PHE A 76 -7.87 -14.56 4.14
C PHE A 76 -8.31 -15.71 5.02
N GLU A 77 -7.71 -16.85 4.77
CA GLU A 77 -7.81 -18.03 5.60
C GLU A 77 -6.41 -18.44 6.04
N SER A 78 -6.17 -18.58 7.33
CA SER A 78 -4.89 -19.00 7.87
C SER A 78 -5.03 -20.28 8.70
N LYS A 79 -3.99 -21.12 8.71
CA LYS A 79 -3.94 -22.31 9.55
C LYS A 79 -3.33 -21.97 10.90
N ASP A 80 -4.01 -22.36 11.97
CA ASP A 80 -3.56 -22.18 13.35
C ASP A 80 -2.77 -23.40 13.83
N GLY A 81 -1.56 -23.60 13.29
CA GLY A 81 -0.67 -24.69 13.72
C GLY A 81 0.14 -25.31 12.59
N ILE A 82 1.03 -26.23 12.97
CA ILE A 82 2.01 -26.88 12.08
C ILE A 82 1.50 -28.16 11.39
N PHE A 83 0.33 -28.67 11.79
CA PHE A 83 -0.22 -29.88 11.23
C PHE A 83 -1.21 -29.59 10.10
N ASN A 84 -1.30 -30.49 9.12
CA ASN A 84 -2.24 -30.35 8.00
C ASN A 84 -3.71 -30.22 8.43
N ASN A 85 -4.09 -30.82 9.55
CA ASN A 85 -5.43 -30.77 10.12
C ASN A 85 -5.60 -29.67 11.18
N SER A 86 -4.66 -28.72 11.28
CA SER A 86 -4.80 -27.60 12.19
C SER A 86 -6.05 -26.78 11.88
N PRO A 87 -6.74 -26.24 12.92
CA PRO A 87 -7.91 -25.42 12.71
C PRO A 87 -7.58 -24.23 11.83
N LYS A 88 -8.54 -23.81 11.02
CA LYS A 88 -8.41 -22.62 10.16
C LYS A 88 -9.05 -21.42 10.85
N SER A 89 -8.42 -20.28 10.67
CA SER A 89 -8.95 -18.97 11.08
C SER A 89 -9.38 -18.20 9.85
N GLU A 90 -10.54 -17.56 9.90
CA GLU A 90 -10.98 -16.61 8.87
C GLU A 90 -10.60 -15.21 9.32
N GLU A 91 -9.95 -14.47 8.43
CA GLU A 91 -9.50 -13.10 8.67
C GLU A 91 -10.11 -12.16 7.64
N THR A 92 -10.77 -11.12 8.14
CA THR A 92 -11.39 -10.08 7.31
C THR A 92 -10.75 -8.74 7.61
N PHE A 93 -10.32 -8.04 6.59
CA PHE A 93 -9.66 -6.75 6.66
C PHE A 93 -10.47 -5.71 5.88
N ASN A 94 -11.00 -4.72 6.61
CA ASN A 94 -11.59 -3.53 6.02
C ASN A 94 -10.58 -2.39 6.16
N ASN A 95 -10.13 -1.85 5.04
CA ASN A 95 -9.15 -0.79 5.00
C ASN A 95 -9.75 0.45 4.33
N TYR A 96 -9.93 1.51 5.09
CA TYR A 96 -10.41 2.82 4.64
C TYR A 96 -9.20 3.74 4.50
N GLN A 97 -8.95 4.26 3.32
CA GLN A 97 -7.77 5.07 3.05
C GLN A 97 -8.15 6.48 2.62
N LEU A 98 -7.60 7.47 3.31
CA LEU A 98 -7.47 8.81 2.76
C LEU A 98 -6.20 8.80 1.90
N TRP A 99 -6.36 9.01 0.61
CA TRP A 99 -5.24 9.00 -0.32
C TRP A 99 -5.26 10.20 -1.26
N ALA A 100 -4.09 10.63 -1.68
CA ALA A 100 -3.98 11.81 -2.53
C ALA A 100 -2.78 11.68 -3.48
N GLN A 101 -2.89 12.33 -4.62
CA GLN A 101 -1.80 12.60 -5.56
C GLN A 101 -1.79 14.10 -5.83
N LEU A 102 -0.82 14.80 -5.24
CA LEU A 102 -0.72 16.26 -5.22
C LEU A 102 0.37 16.72 -6.18
N PRO A 103 0.06 17.59 -7.15
CA PRO A 103 1.07 18.13 -8.06
C PRO A 103 1.96 19.13 -7.33
N VAL A 104 3.27 19.00 -7.53
CA VAL A 104 4.25 20.03 -7.10
C VAL A 104 4.63 20.90 -8.29
N ASN A 105 4.81 20.26 -9.44
CA ASN A 105 5.03 20.92 -10.73
C ASN A 105 4.71 19.95 -11.89
N ASN A 106 5.01 20.32 -13.14
CA ASN A 106 4.70 19.51 -14.32
C ASN A 106 5.34 18.11 -14.36
N SER A 107 6.41 17.89 -13.60
CA SER A 107 7.17 16.63 -13.57
C SER A 107 7.22 16.00 -12.18
N PHE A 108 6.92 16.74 -11.12
CA PHE A 108 6.96 16.26 -9.75
C PHE A 108 5.57 16.29 -9.11
N TYR A 109 5.23 15.20 -8.43
CA TYR A 109 4.05 15.11 -7.60
C TYR A 109 4.34 14.25 -6.35
N VAL A 110 3.48 14.36 -5.36
CA VAL A 110 3.58 13.61 -4.10
C VAL A 110 2.31 12.79 -3.90
N SER A 111 2.48 11.51 -3.62
CA SER A 111 1.39 10.64 -3.18
C SER A 111 1.42 10.48 -1.66
N LEU A 112 0.23 10.57 -1.07
CA LEU A 112 -0.02 10.38 0.36
C LEU A 112 -1.05 9.28 0.53
N ASN A 113 -0.86 8.44 1.55
CA ASN A 113 -1.83 7.44 1.94
C ASN A 113 -1.88 7.31 3.47
N VAL A 114 -3.05 7.48 4.05
CA VAL A 114 -3.32 7.31 5.48
C VAL A 114 -4.44 6.30 5.64
N PRO A 115 -4.13 5.06 6.05
CA PRO A 115 -5.14 4.02 6.21
C PRO A 115 -5.77 4.07 7.61
N TYR A 116 -7.07 3.79 7.69
CA TYR A 116 -7.76 3.33 8.87
C TYR A 116 -8.17 1.90 8.64
N GLN A 117 -7.81 1.01 9.54
CA GLN A 117 -8.02 -0.43 9.41
C GLN A 117 -9.03 -0.92 10.45
N ASP A 118 -9.89 -1.84 10.03
CA ASP A 118 -10.79 -2.61 10.88
C ASP A 118 -10.60 -4.08 10.55
N LEU A 119 -9.94 -4.79 11.47
CA LEU A 119 -9.44 -6.15 11.34
C LEU A 119 -10.30 -7.07 12.20
N SER A 120 -10.76 -8.16 11.63
CA SER A 120 -11.51 -9.19 12.34
C SER A 120 -10.91 -10.56 12.07
N ARG A 121 -10.69 -11.34 13.13
CA ARG A 121 -10.22 -12.74 13.06
C ARG A 121 -11.17 -13.64 13.81
N LYS A 122 -11.69 -14.64 13.11
CA LYS A 122 -12.56 -15.66 13.68
C LYS A 122 -11.82 -17.00 13.73
N ARG A 123 -11.56 -17.49 14.93
CA ARG A 123 -10.97 -18.81 15.15
C ARG A 123 -12.06 -19.83 15.48
N VAL A 124 -11.80 -21.11 15.14
CA VAL A 124 -12.70 -22.20 15.50
C VAL A 124 -12.77 -22.34 17.01
N ASN A 125 -13.98 -22.36 17.57
CA ASN A 125 -14.28 -22.48 19.01
C ASN A 125 -13.70 -21.39 19.91
N GLN A 126 -13.41 -20.22 19.37
CA GLN A 126 -12.96 -19.02 20.12
C GLN A 126 -13.81 -17.81 19.78
N ASN A 127 -13.75 -16.80 20.65
CA ASN A 127 -14.37 -15.51 20.37
C ASN A 127 -13.68 -14.83 19.18
N THR A 128 -14.45 -14.07 18.42
CA THR A 128 -13.91 -13.23 17.34
C THR A 128 -13.01 -12.15 17.94
N GLU A 129 -11.79 -12.04 17.46
CA GLU A 129 -10.86 -10.98 17.79
C GLU A 129 -11.07 -9.82 16.81
N ASN A 130 -11.19 -8.61 17.33
CA ASN A 130 -11.31 -7.39 16.51
C ASN A 130 -10.24 -6.39 16.93
N LEU A 131 -9.68 -5.71 15.93
CA LEU A 131 -8.69 -4.66 16.12
C LEU A 131 -8.93 -3.56 15.10
N ASN A 132 -9.00 -2.31 15.53
CA ASN A 132 -9.19 -1.19 14.62
C ASN A 132 -8.33 0.01 15.02
N GLY A 133 -8.04 0.86 14.04
CA GLY A 133 -7.27 2.07 14.27
C GLY A 133 -6.61 2.62 13.00
N ILE A 134 -5.93 3.74 13.18
CA ILE A 134 -5.08 4.30 12.12
C ILE A 134 -3.89 3.37 11.90
N GLY A 135 -3.64 3.01 10.65
CA GLY A 135 -2.48 2.23 10.25
C GLY A 135 -1.27 3.08 9.92
N ASP A 136 -0.28 2.48 9.28
CA ASP A 136 0.96 3.16 8.91
C ASP A 136 0.74 4.05 7.67
N ALA A 137 0.97 5.35 7.83
CA ALA A 137 0.90 6.31 6.74
C ALA A 137 2.11 6.19 5.80
N SER A 138 1.93 6.50 4.52
CA SER A 138 3.02 6.52 3.56
C SER A 138 3.02 7.79 2.70
N VAL A 139 4.24 8.22 2.34
CA VAL A 139 4.51 9.38 1.50
C VAL A 139 5.50 8.99 0.43
N ILE A 140 5.19 9.30 -0.84
CA ILE A 140 6.07 9.01 -1.98
C ILE A 140 6.18 10.26 -2.84
N GLY A 141 7.40 10.71 -3.07
CA GLY A 141 7.72 11.70 -4.09
C GLY A 141 7.96 11.03 -5.43
N TRP A 142 7.36 11.58 -6.48
CA TRP A 142 7.43 11.04 -7.82
C TRP A 142 8.04 12.03 -8.80
N TYR A 143 8.91 11.51 -9.65
CA TYR A 143 9.43 12.23 -10.82
C TYR A 143 8.92 11.56 -12.09
N LYS A 144 8.23 12.31 -12.95
CA LYS A 144 7.60 11.83 -14.17
C LYS A 144 8.30 12.37 -15.41
N LEU A 145 8.79 11.45 -16.22
CA LEU A 145 9.33 11.72 -17.56
C LEU A 145 8.24 11.45 -18.60
N LYS A 146 7.93 12.46 -19.40
CA LYS A 146 6.92 12.41 -20.47
C LYS A 146 7.61 12.39 -21.83
N PHE A 147 7.25 11.43 -22.67
CA PHE A 147 7.79 11.25 -24.02
C PHE A 147 6.80 11.70 -25.09
N TYR A 148 6.08 12.77 -24.82
CA TYR A 148 5.14 13.41 -25.73
C TYR A 148 5.16 14.92 -25.50
N LYS A 149 4.85 15.70 -26.56
CA LYS A 149 4.71 17.15 -26.45
C LYS A 149 3.31 17.49 -25.93
N LYS A 150 3.22 18.29 -24.87
CA LYS A 150 1.98 18.87 -24.41
C LYS A 150 1.72 20.11 -25.26
N GLU A 151 0.54 20.21 -25.90
CA GLU A 151 0.19 21.35 -26.75
C GLU A 151 -0.17 22.63 -25.98
N SER A 152 -0.22 22.60 -24.65
CA SER A 152 -0.53 23.79 -23.84
C SER A 152 0.19 23.79 -22.51
N ASP A 153 0.80 24.93 -22.18
CA ASP A 153 1.51 25.22 -20.91
C ASP A 153 0.57 25.57 -19.74
N SER A 154 -0.75 25.42 -19.89
CA SER A 154 -1.65 25.70 -18.80
C SER A 154 -1.61 24.57 -17.77
N LEU A 155 -1.36 24.90 -16.50
CA LEU A 155 -1.64 24.08 -15.33
C LEU A 155 -3.18 23.92 -15.21
N THR A 156 -3.79 23.26 -16.18
CA THR A 156 -5.21 23.01 -16.15
C THR A 156 -5.41 21.81 -15.27
N TYR A 157 -5.99 22.03 -14.11
CA TYR A 157 -6.55 21.00 -13.23
C TYR A 157 -7.75 20.41 -13.96
N SER A 158 -7.53 19.39 -14.77
CA SER A 158 -8.61 18.74 -15.48
C SER A 158 -8.46 17.23 -15.36
N THR A 159 -9.57 16.55 -15.29
CA THR A 159 -9.70 15.12 -15.51
C THR A 159 -9.40 14.73 -16.95
N GLU A 160 -9.00 15.71 -17.76
CA GLU A 160 -8.57 15.50 -19.12
C GLU A 160 -7.35 14.57 -19.12
N ARG A 161 -7.46 13.60 -19.94
CA ARG A 161 -6.46 12.58 -20.16
C ARG A 161 -5.14 13.20 -20.61
N GLU A 162 -4.03 12.65 -20.10
CA GLU A 162 -2.72 12.94 -20.69
C GLU A 162 -2.71 12.61 -22.19
N PRO A 163 -2.03 13.41 -23.00
CA PRO A 163 -1.90 13.18 -24.43
C PRO A 163 -1.39 11.76 -24.73
N SER A 164 -1.75 11.25 -25.90
CA SER A 164 -1.27 9.94 -26.36
C SER A 164 0.26 9.86 -26.33
N GLY A 165 0.80 8.82 -25.71
CA GLY A 165 2.24 8.62 -25.63
C GLY A 165 2.69 7.81 -24.43
N HIS A 166 3.95 7.89 -24.16
CA HIS A 166 4.61 7.14 -23.11
C HIS A 166 5.02 8.06 -21.96
N SER A 167 4.94 7.55 -20.73
CA SER A 167 5.57 8.20 -19.57
C SER A 167 6.18 7.15 -18.65
N ILE A 168 7.32 7.52 -18.05
CA ILE A 168 7.99 6.74 -17.01
C ILE A 168 7.98 7.60 -15.75
N GLN A 169 7.76 6.98 -14.60
CA GLN A 169 7.76 7.67 -13.32
C GLN A 169 8.58 6.90 -12.29
N PHE A 170 9.41 7.65 -11.56
CA PHE A 170 10.26 7.13 -10.49
C PHE A 170 9.72 7.62 -9.16
N GLY A 171 9.46 6.72 -8.24
CA GLY A 171 8.95 7.02 -6.91
C GLY A 171 9.98 6.67 -5.83
N LEU A 172 10.19 7.59 -4.92
CA LEU A 172 10.96 7.38 -3.69
C LEU A 172 10.11 7.82 -2.51
N GLY A 173 9.98 6.95 -1.53
CA GLY A 173 9.09 7.22 -0.42
C GLY A 173 9.45 6.51 0.87
N VAL A 174 8.64 6.78 1.87
CA VAL A 174 8.76 6.19 3.20
C VAL A 174 7.37 5.87 3.76
N LYS A 175 7.26 4.74 4.44
CA LYS A 175 6.15 4.40 5.33
C LYS A 175 6.54 4.77 6.75
N LEU A 176 5.64 5.46 7.45
CA LEU A 176 5.81 5.95 8.80
C LEU A 176 5.10 5.03 9.80
N PRO A 177 5.68 4.72 10.95
CA PRO A 177 5.07 3.86 11.97
C PRO A 177 4.01 4.62 12.78
N THR A 178 2.91 5.02 12.13
CA THR A 178 1.83 5.79 12.76
C THR A 178 0.78 4.91 13.39
N GLY A 179 0.71 3.64 12.99
CA GLY A 179 -0.23 2.66 13.51
C GLY A 179 0.26 2.01 14.81
N LYS A 180 -0.67 1.61 15.65
CA LYS A 180 -0.37 0.81 16.84
C LYS A 180 0.04 -0.60 16.42
N PHE A 181 1.04 -1.17 17.10
CA PHE A 181 1.61 -2.49 16.75
C PHE A 181 1.85 -3.41 17.96
N GLU A 182 1.37 -3.03 19.14
CA GLU A 182 1.53 -3.79 20.39
C GLU A 182 0.20 -4.05 21.09
N GLU A 183 -0.89 -4.08 20.37
CA GLU A 183 -2.20 -4.40 20.96
C GLU A 183 -2.27 -5.91 21.25
N ALA A 184 -2.44 -6.22 22.53
CA ALA A 184 -2.58 -7.60 23.00
C ALA A 184 -4.02 -8.10 22.81
N LEU A 185 -4.17 -9.20 22.08
CA LEU A 185 -5.42 -9.93 21.92
C LEU A 185 -5.26 -11.28 22.63
N ALA A 186 -6.23 -11.66 23.46
CA ALA A 186 -6.16 -12.90 24.25
C ALA A 186 -4.82 -13.09 25.01
N ASN A 187 -4.29 -12.00 25.61
CA ASN A 187 -3.01 -11.93 26.34
C ASN A 187 -1.75 -12.21 25.48
N ASN A 188 -1.83 -12.02 24.18
CA ASN A 188 -0.69 -12.16 23.29
C ASN A 188 -0.68 -11.06 22.22
N VAL A 189 0.51 -10.52 21.92
CA VAL A 189 0.71 -9.61 20.79
C VAL A 189 1.07 -10.45 19.57
N ASN A 190 0.25 -10.34 18.53
CA ASN A 190 0.53 -10.98 17.26
C ASN A 190 0.98 -9.91 16.25
N PRO A 191 2.26 -9.86 15.86
CA PRO A 191 2.76 -8.83 14.95
C PRO A 191 2.04 -8.78 13.60
N GLY A 192 1.61 -9.93 13.09
CA GLY A 192 0.91 -10.00 11.81
C GLY A 192 -0.56 -9.60 11.85
N PHE A 193 -1.13 -9.43 13.04
CA PHE A 193 -2.50 -8.97 13.22
C PHE A 193 -2.52 -7.69 14.05
N GLN A 194 -1.98 -6.63 13.47
CA GLN A 194 -1.89 -5.28 14.04
C GLN A 194 -2.28 -4.25 12.98
N VAL A 195 -2.66 -3.06 13.39
CA VAL A 195 -2.95 -1.96 12.45
C VAL A 195 -1.67 -1.25 11.97
N GLY A 196 -0.57 -1.38 12.69
CA GLY A 196 0.75 -0.83 12.34
C GLY A 196 1.86 -1.86 12.45
N THR A 197 3.03 -1.53 11.93
CA THR A 197 4.23 -2.39 11.98
C THR A 197 5.25 -1.92 13.02
N GLY A 198 5.16 -0.67 13.46
CA GLY A 198 6.14 -0.04 14.36
C GLY A 198 7.47 0.29 13.70
N SER A 199 7.63 0.10 12.40
CA SER A 199 8.89 0.32 11.67
C SER A 199 8.77 1.37 10.58
N PHE A 200 9.89 2.05 10.29
CA PHE A 200 10.06 2.85 9.08
C PHE A 200 10.42 1.93 7.92
N ASP A 201 9.72 2.04 6.78
CA ASP A 201 10.06 1.28 5.58
C ASP A 201 10.43 2.23 4.44
N GLY A 202 11.47 1.89 3.67
CA GLY A 202 11.80 2.56 2.41
C GLY A 202 10.94 2.04 1.27
N ILE A 203 10.51 2.93 0.36
CA ILE A 203 9.65 2.61 -0.79
C ILE A 203 10.34 3.09 -2.06
N PHE A 204 10.59 2.18 -2.98
CA PHE A 204 11.17 2.44 -4.30
C PHE A 204 10.20 1.98 -5.37
N SER A 205 9.78 2.87 -6.24
CA SER A 205 8.76 2.56 -7.26
C SER A 205 9.18 2.99 -8.65
N LEU A 206 8.78 2.21 -9.64
CA LEU A 206 8.93 2.50 -11.07
C LEU A 206 7.59 2.28 -11.75
N GLY A 207 7.07 3.32 -12.37
CA GLY A 207 5.83 3.26 -13.14
C GLY A 207 6.09 3.48 -14.62
N TYR A 208 5.33 2.78 -15.46
CA TYR A 208 5.26 3.00 -16.88
C TYR A 208 3.82 3.12 -17.33
N ASN A 209 3.51 4.18 -18.05
CA ASN A 209 2.18 4.40 -18.61
C ASN A 209 2.30 4.60 -20.11
N TYR A 210 1.44 3.93 -20.83
CA TYR A 210 1.20 4.15 -22.24
C TYR A 210 -0.28 4.41 -22.47
N GLY A 211 -0.60 5.41 -23.23
CA GLY A 211 -1.97 5.73 -23.54
C GLY A 211 -2.15 6.14 -25.01
N THR A 212 -3.28 5.76 -25.56
CA THR A 212 -3.83 6.23 -26.85
C THR A 212 -5.22 6.80 -26.61
N ASN A 213 -5.91 7.28 -27.65
CA ASN A 213 -7.29 7.78 -27.50
C ASN A 213 -8.31 6.70 -27.18
N LYS A 214 -7.98 5.42 -27.30
CA LYS A 214 -8.92 4.30 -27.14
C LYS A 214 -8.53 3.33 -26.05
N PHE A 215 -7.23 3.13 -25.81
CA PHE A 215 -6.73 2.15 -24.83
C PHE A 215 -5.46 2.64 -24.19
N GLY A 216 -5.10 2.01 -23.09
CA GLY A 216 -3.84 2.26 -22.40
C GLY A 216 -3.38 1.09 -21.58
N VAL A 217 -2.13 1.21 -21.13
CA VAL A 217 -1.47 0.27 -20.22
C VAL A 217 -0.86 1.08 -19.09
N ASN A 218 -1.07 0.63 -17.88
CA ASN A 218 -0.42 1.17 -16.69
C ASN A 218 0.31 0.02 -16.00
N THR A 219 1.60 0.18 -15.78
CA THR A 219 2.44 -0.79 -15.08
C THR A 219 3.14 -0.09 -13.92
N LEU A 220 3.14 -0.71 -12.76
CA LEU A 220 3.82 -0.25 -11.57
C LEU A 220 4.58 -1.41 -10.95
N VAL A 221 5.84 -1.19 -10.61
CA VAL A 221 6.63 -2.07 -9.76
C VAL A 221 7.11 -1.29 -8.54
N THR A 222 7.07 -1.91 -7.36
CA THR A 222 7.45 -1.28 -6.10
C THR A 222 8.24 -2.26 -5.26
N TYR A 223 9.34 -1.81 -4.69
CA TYR A 223 10.13 -2.55 -3.72
C TYR A 223 10.08 -1.84 -2.37
N TYR A 224 9.66 -2.60 -1.35
CA TYR A 224 9.60 -2.15 0.03
C TYR A 224 10.78 -2.73 0.80
N VAL A 225 11.63 -1.86 1.31
CA VAL A 225 12.69 -2.22 2.24
C VAL A 225 12.11 -2.05 3.64
N LYS A 226 11.81 -3.16 4.29
CA LYS A 226 11.17 -3.17 5.61
C LYS A 226 12.21 -2.90 6.70
N GLY A 227 11.88 -1.97 7.58
CA GLY A 227 12.67 -1.68 8.77
C GLY A 227 12.36 -2.65 9.92
N GLU A 228 13.21 -2.64 10.91
CA GLU A 228 13.00 -3.33 12.17
C GLU A 228 12.27 -2.42 13.17
N ASN A 229 11.33 -2.96 13.93
CA ASN A 229 10.66 -2.23 14.99
C ASN A 229 11.39 -2.38 16.33
N LYS A 230 10.95 -1.65 17.37
CA LYS A 230 11.57 -1.67 18.71
C LYS A 230 11.53 -3.04 19.40
N ASN A 231 10.73 -3.99 18.93
CA ASN A 231 10.63 -5.35 19.44
C ASN A 231 11.53 -6.33 18.66
N GLU A 232 12.52 -5.80 17.94
CA GLU A 232 13.45 -6.56 17.10
C GLU A 232 12.72 -7.48 16.09
N TYR A 233 11.54 -7.01 15.61
CA TYR A 233 10.76 -7.70 14.60
C TYR A 233 10.83 -6.92 13.27
N GLN A 234 11.29 -7.60 12.22
CA GLN A 234 11.41 -7.07 10.87
C GLN A 234 10.58 -7.89 9.91
N PHE A 235 9.56 -7.27 9.32
CA PHE A 235 8.80 -7.88 8.24
C PHE A 235 9.69 -8.17 7.03
N GLY A 236 9.35 -9.17 6.25
CA GLY A 236 10.09 -9.49 5.03
C GLY A 236 10.00 -8.37 3.98
N ASN A 237 11.11 -8.03 3.35
CA ASN A 237 11.09 -7.12 2.20
C ASN A 237 10.09 -7.62 1.15
N GLN A 238 9.43 -6.69 0.47
CA GLN A 238 8.34 -7.00 -0.45
C GLN A 238 8.63 -6.41 -1.83
N PHE A 239 8.47 -7.22 -2.86
CA PHE A 239 8.42 -6.78 -4.25
C PHE A 239 7.00 -6.91 -4.76
N SER A 240 6.41 -5.81 -5.22
CA SER A 240 5.05 -5.73 -5.73
C SER A 240 5.05 -5.29 -7.19
N TYR A 241 4.19 -5.88 -8.00
CA TYR A 241 4.01 -5.48 -9.39
C TYR A 241 2.54 -5.50 -9.77
N ALA A 242 2.14 -4.61 -10.66
CA ALA A 242 0.81 -4.57 -11.25
C ALA A 242 0.88 -4.05 -12.68
N THR A 243 0.09 -4.65 -13.56
CA THR A 243 -0.11 -4.17 -14.93
C THR A 243 -1.60 -4.21 -15.24
N ASN A 244 -2.14 -3.07 -15.67
CA ASN A 244 -3.54 -2.92 -16.04
C ASN A 244 -3.65 -2.51 -17.51
N PHE A 245 -4.51 -3.20 -18.25
CA PHE A 245 -4.90 -2.87 -19.60
C PHE A 245 -6.31 -2.30 -19.57
N PHE A 246 -6.50 -1.11 -20.06
CA PHE A 246 -7.80 -0.44 -20.06
C PHE A 246 -8.19 0.07 -21.43
N THR A 247 -9.49 0.12 -21.67
CA THR A 247 -10.05 0.81 -22.82
C THR A 247 -10.83 2.03 -22.36
N MET A 248 -11.13 2.94 -23.29
CA MET A 248 -11.79 4.19 -22.97
C MET A 248 -13.00 4.40 -23.84
N PHE A 249 -14.09 4.75 -23.19
CA PHE A 249 -15.37 5.08 -23.80
C PHE A 249 -15.75 6.52 -23.42
N PRO A 250 -15.17 7.54 -24.12
CA PRO A 250 -15.49 8.92 -23.84
C PRO A 250 -16.93 9.25 -24.24
N LYS A 251 -17.62 9.95 -23.34
CA LYS A 251 -18.93 10.57 -23.54
C LYS A 251 -18.79 12.07 -23.31
N GLN A 252 -19.84 12.85 -23.62
CA GLN A 252 -19.77 14.32 -23.50
C GLN A 252 -19.43 14.82 -22.10
N THR A 253 -19.89 14.13 -21.04
CA THR A 253 -19.76 14.58 -19.64
C THR A 253 -18.96 13.62 -18.75
N TYR A 254 -18.61 12.46 -19.24
CA TYR A 254 -17.88 11.44 -18.49
C TYR A 254 -17.10 10.50 -19.41
N ASN A 255 -16.13 9.80 -18.82
CA ASN A 255 -15.37 8.77 -19.50
C ASN A 255 -15.43 7.47 -18.69
N ILE A 256 -15.77 6.35 -19.31
CA ILE A 256 -15.74 5.04 -18.68
C ILE A 256 -14.48 4.31 -19.13
N MET A 257 -13.74 3.75 -18.19
CA MET A 257 -12.48 3.04 -18.41
C MET A 257 -12.55 1.65 -17.77
N PRO A 258 -13.19 0.65 -18.41
CA PRO A 258 -13.07 -0.73 -17.97
C PRO A 258 -11.63 -1.22 -18.17
N PHE A 259 -11.17 -2.07 -17.25
CA PHE A 259 -9.83 -2.61 -17.27
C PHE A 259 -9.77 -4.04 -16.76
N VAL A 260 -8.73 -4.73 -17.20
CA VAL A 260 -8.28 -6.00 -16.66
C VAL A 260 -6.82 -5.89 -16.30
N GLY A 261 -6.39 -6.60 -15.28
CA GLY A 261 -5.03 -6.51 -14.81
C GLY A 261 -4.50 -7.81 -14.22
N VAL A 262 -3.18 -7.87 -14.14
CA VAL A 262 -2.43 -8.89 -13.41
C VAL A 262 -1.54 -8.16 -12.41
N SER A 263 -1.52 -8.66 -11.18
CA SER A 263 -0.68 -8.11 -10.13
C SER A 263 -0.13 -9.22 -9.25
N GLY A 264 0.90 -8.92 -8.49
CA GLY A 264 1.43 -9.87 -7.53
C GLY A 264 2.38 -9.24 -6.54
N ASP A 265 2.63 -10.02 -5.50
CA ASP A 265 3.52 -9.67 -4.41
C ASP A 265 4.44 -10.85 -4.12
N ILE A 266 5.71 -10.54 -3.86
CA ILE A 266 6.72 -11.50 -3.43
C ILE A 266 7.28 -10.99 -2.10
N TYR A 267 7.23 -11.83 -1.07
CA TYR A 267 7.63 -11.51 0.28
C TYR A 267 8.86 -12.31 0.69
N ASN A 268 9.85 -11.65 1.22
CA ASN A 268 10.99 -12.30 1.84
C ASN A 268 10.64 -12.81 3.25
N LYS A 269 11.56 -13.57 3.85
CA LYS A 269 11.40 -14.09 5.21
C LYS A 269 11.42 -12.96 6.24
N ILE A 270 10.63 -13.13 7.28
CA ILE A 270 10.60 -12.30 8.47
C ILE A 270 11.82 -12.60 9.33
N LYS A 271 12.28 -11.59 10.06
CA LYS A 271 13.32 -11.73 11.09
C LYS A 271 12.76 -11.31 12.43
N GLN A 272 13.18 -12.01 13.47
CA GLN A 272 12.92 -11.65 14.86
C GLN A 272 14.17 -11.91 15.68
N TYR A 273 14.60 -10.93 16.46
CA TYR A 273 15.87 -10.97 17.23
C TYR A 273 17.09 -11.31 16.36
N GLY A 274 17.14 -10.77 15.14
CA GLY A 274 18.18 -11.07 14.17
C GLY A 274 18.07 -12.43 13.47
N GLU A 275 17.24 -13.35 13.98
CA GLU A 275 17.06 -14.69 13.45
C GLU A 275 15.96 -14.72 12.37
N THR A 276 16.21 -15.43 11.29
CA THR A 276 15.25 -15.60 10.19
C THR A 276 14.22 -16.69 10.51
N LEU A 277 12.96 -16.32 10.51
CA LEU A 277 11.86 -17.25 10.76
C LEU A 277 11.61 -18.15 9.54
N LYS A 278 11.42 -19.45 9.80
CA LYS A 278 11.12 -20.44 8.75
C LYS A 278 9.69 -20.24 8.22
N ASP A 279 9.49 -20.53 6.93
CA ASP A 279 8.19 -20.55 6.26
C ASP A 279 7.37 -19.26 6.35
N THR A 280 8.06 -18.12 6.52
CA THR A 280 7.45 -16.78 6.59
C THR A 280 7.58 -15.96 5.30
N HIS A 281 8.00 -16.58 4.21
CA HIS A 281 8.07 -16.01 2.87
C HIS A 281 6.89 -16.45 2.02
N GLY A 282 6.72 -15.83 0.89
CA GLY A 282 5.68 -16.27 -0.03
C GLY A 282 5.53 -15.41 -1.26
N ASN A 283 4.63 -15.84 -2.12
CA ASN A 283 4.23 -15.07 -3.30
C ASN A 283 2.74 -15.25 -3.59
N ILE A 284 2.19 -14.27 -4.29
CA ILE A 284 0.83 -14.31 -4.78
C ILE A 284 0.77 -13.64 -6.15
N VAL A 285 -0.01 -14.22 -7.05
CA VAL A 285 -0.35 -13.64 -8.35
C VAL A 285 -1.85 -13.53 -8.43
N ASN A 286 -2.34 -12.36 -8.82
CA ASN A 286 -3.75 -12.02 -8.85
C ASN A 286 -4.18 -11.61 -10.25
N ALA A 287 -5.42 -11.92 -10.61
CA ALA A 287 -6.13 -11.31 -11.71
C ALA A 287 -7.11 -10.26 -11.18
N THR A 288 -7.23 -9.15 -11.88
CA THR A 288 -8.10 -8.04 -11.50
C THR A 288 -9.01 -7.66 -12.67
N ILE A 289 -10.26 -7.37 -12.37
CA ILE A 289 -11.20 -6.75 -13.29
C ILE A 289 -11.84 -5.55 -12.61
N GLY A 290 -12.04 -4.48 -13.34
CA GLY A 290 -12.62 -3.28 -12.77
C GLY A 290 -13.01 -2.24 -13.81
N SER A 291 -13.45 -1.09 -13.31
CA SER A 291 -13.76 0.08 -14.13
C SER A 291 -13.55 1.36 -13.35
N GLU A 292 -13.07 2.40 -14.02
CA GLU A 292 -13.14 3.79 -13.58
C GLU A 292 -14.17 4.57 -14.37
N LEU A 293 -14.90 5.44 -13.69
CA LEU A 293 -15.77 6.46 -14.25
C LEU A 293 -15.19 7.84 -13.89
N ALA A 294 -14.64 8.52 -14.85
CA ALA A 294 -14.13 9.87 -14.68
C ALA A 294 -15.12 10.90 -15.20
N THR A 295 -15.50 11.83 -14.35
CA THR A 295 -16.26 13.04 -14.68
C THR A 295 -15.33 14.23 -14.62
N GLU A 296 -15.82 15.44 -14.86
CA GLU A 296 -15.03 16.68 -14.79
C GLU A 296 -14.34 16.86 -13.41
N LYS A 297 -15.02 16.51 -12.32
CA LYS A 297 -14.54 16.75 -10.94
C LYS A 297 -14.30 15.49 -10.13
N PHE A 298 -14.87 14.37 -10.51
CA PHE A 298 -14.82 13.16 -9.72
C PHE A 298 -14.37 11.97 -10.55
N ILE A 299 -13.61 11.09 -9.91
CA ILE A 299 -13.22 9.79 -10.43
C ILE A 299 -13.74 8.74 -9.46
N PHE A 300 -14.63 7.88 -9.95
CA PHE A 300 -15.15 6.73 -9.22
C PHE A 300 -14.50 5.47 -9.77
N GLY A 301 -14.07 4.58 -8.91
CA GLY A 301 -13.50 3.32 -9.35
C GLY A 301 -13.99 2.16 -8.51
N ALA A 302 -14.12 1.02 -9.17
CA ALA A 302 -14.43 -0.25 -8.55
C ALA A 302 -13.61 -1.35 -9.21
N HIS A 303 -13.02 -2.24 -8.41
CA HIS A 303 -12.37 -3.43 -8.95
C HIS A 303 -12.46 -4.62 -8.00
N TYR A 304 -12.42 -5.79 -8.59
CA TYR A 304 -12.43 -7.07 -7.93
C TYR A 304 -11.18 -7.85 -8.33
N THR A 305 -10.51 -8.44 -7.34
CA THR A 305 -9.24 -9.14 -7.51
C THR A 305 -9.34 -10.54 -6.92
N LEU A 306 -8.91 -11.51 -7.71
CA LEU A 306 -8.85 -12.92 -7.33
C LEU A 306 -7.42 -13.44 -7.42
N PRO A 307 -6.95 -14.22 -6.44
CA PRO A 307 -5.70 -14.94 -6.55
C PRO A 307 -5.82 -16.06 -7.59
N ILE A 308 -4.87 -16.11 -8.52
CA ILE A 308 -4.76 -17.19 -9.53
C ILE A 308 -3.65 -18.17 -9.21
N SER A 309 -2.67 -17.74 -8.42
CA SER A 309 -1.60 -18.58 -7.89
C SER A 309 -1.09 -17.98 -6.59
N GLN A 310 -0.88 -18.80 -5.59
CA GLN A 310 -0.34 -18.32 -4.30
C GLN A 310 0.38 -19.42 -3.55
N ASN A 311 1.43 -19.01 -2.84
CA ASN A 311 2.12 -19.82 -1.84
C ASN A 311 2.58 -18.86 -0.74
N LEU A 312 1.70 -18.61 0.23
CA LEU A 312 1.92 -17.65 1.31
C LEU A 312 2.23 -18.42 2.59
N PHE A 313 3.31 -18.04 3.29
CA PHE A 313 3.73 -18.67 4.55
C PHE A 313 3.82 -20.20 4.45
N GLY A 314 4.51 -20.70 3.40
CA GLY A 314 4.64 -22.14 3.17
C GLY A 314 3.29 -22.84 2.92
N GLY A 315 2.27 -22.12 2.44
CA GLY A 315 0.92 -22.61 2.19
C GLY A 315 0.01 -22.59 3.41
N ASN A 316 0.41 -21.91 4.51
CA ASN A 316 -0.40 -21.78 5.72
C ASN A 316 -1.39 -20.61 5.65
N VAL A 317 -1.23 -19.71 4.71
CA VAL A 317 -2.11 -18.56 4.48
C VAL A 317 -2.64 -18.61 3.06
N GLU A 318 -3.93 -18.37 2.91
CA GLU A 318 -4.63 -18.35 1.64
C GLU A 318 -5.45 -17.06 1.51
N SER A 319 -5.13 -16.24 0.52
CA SER A 319 -5.96 -15.09 0.12
C SER A 319 -7.18 -15.60 -0.66
N LYS A 320 -8.37 -15.13 -0.34
CA LYS A 320 -9.61 -15.57 -1.01
C LYS A 320 -10.05 -14.58 -2.07
N ASN A 321 -10.34 -13.37 -1.67
CA ASN A 321 -10.79 -12.32 -2.58
C ASN A 321 -10.46 -10.93 -2.03
N ARG A 322 -10.49 -9.97 -2.93
CA ARG A 322 -10.27 -8.58 -2.62
C ARG A 322 -11.20 -7.72 -3.47
N PHE A 323 -11.81 -6.76 -2.84
CA PHE A 323 -12.69 -5.79 -3.49
C PHE A 323 -12.26 -4.38 -3.11
N SER A 324 -12.27 -3.46 -4.07
CA SER A 324 -11.94 -2.06 -3.78
C SER A 324 -12.91 -1.11 -4.47
N LEU A 325 -13.27 -0.07 -3.73
CA LEU A 325 -14.05 1.07 -4.19
C LEU A 325 -13.29 2.36 -3.87
N TYR A 326 -13.37 3.34 -4.73
CA TYR A 326 -12.83 4.65 -4.44
C TYR A 326 -13.60 5.78 -5.10
N VAL A 327 -13.55 6.92 -4.46
CA VAL A 327 -14.02 8.20 -4.98
C VAL A 327 -12.92 9.24 -4.79
N ASN A 328 -12.54 9.90 -5.86
CA ASN A 328 -11.50 10.92 -5.86
C ASN A 328 -12.06 12.20 -6.42
N PHE A 329 -11.71 13.30 -5.77
CA PHE A 329 -11.92 14.64 -6.28
C PHE A 329 -10.68 15.04 -7.07
N ALA A 330 -10.85 15.33 -8.37
CA ALA A 330 -9.77 15.77 -9.24
C ALA A 330 -9.37 17.20 -8.94
N LEU A 331 -8.05 17.45 -8.91
CA LEU A 331 -7.45 18.75 -8.60
C LEU A 331 -7.10 19.51 -9.87
#